data_2897941a3055101996ebbf399e8819a2
#
_entry.id   2897941a3055101996ebbf399e8819a2
#
_cell.length_a   1.000
_cell.length_b   1.000
_cell.length_c   1.000
_cell.angle_alpha   90.00
_cell.angle_beta   90.00
_cell.angle_gamma   90.00
#
_symmetry.space_group_name_H-M   'P 1'
#
loop_
_entity.id
_entity.type
_entity.pdbx_description
1 polymer ?
#
loop_
_entity_poly.entity_id
_entity_poly.type
_entity_poly.pdbx_seq_one_letter_code
_entity_poly.pdbx_strand_id
1 'polypeptide(L)'
;TMARVCLGAEKMPSINVSKHRLDREFRDIEESVAMSAMYAANHLSGIAAIITLSHSGRTPLLMSRISSGLPIFALSRVQETLNRCALYRGVTPVHFDGESRSSAGAKAAINLLKEKGYLVSGDVVLLTQGDESEGTTNVCRTLTVE
;
A
#
# COMPACT_ATOMS: atom_id res chain seq x y z
N THR A 1 -26.91 -9.53 -0.34
CA THR A 1 -26.64 -10.68 0.56
C THR A 1 -25.18 -11.10 0.52
N MET A 2 -24.61 -11.41 -0.63
CA MET A 2 -23.17 -11.77 -0.75
C MET A 2 -22.25 -10.68 -0.20
N ALA A 3 -22.48 -9.42 -0.58
CA ALA A 3 -21.72 -8.29 -0.07
C ALA A 3 -21.79 -8.17 1.46
N ARG A 4 -22.95 -8.43 2.08
CA ARG A 4 -23.09 -8.40 3.55
C ARG A 4 -22.30 -9.51 4.23
N VAL A 5 -22.24 -10.69 3.63
CA VAL A 5 -21.45 -11.83 4.14
C VAL A 5 -19.97 -11.49 4.06
N CYS A 6 -19.50 -10.95 2.93
CA CYS A 6 -18.11 -10.53 2.75
C CYS A 6 -17.72 -9.45 3.76
N LEU A 7 -18.53 -8.39 3.92
CA LEU A 7 -18.28 -7.33 4.89
C LEU A 7 -18.28 -7.85 6.33
N GLY A 8 -19.14 -8.82 6.64
CA GLY A 8 -19.15 -9.49 7.95
C GLY A 8 -17.87 -10.28 8.20
N ALA A 9 -17.41 -11.03 7.21
CA ALA A 9 -16.18 -11.80 7.28
C ALA A 9 -14.95 -10.89 7.45
N GLU A 10 -14.89 -9.78 6.73
CA GLU A 10 -13.79 -8.82 6.79
C GLU A 10 -13.66 -8.12 8.15
N LYS A 11 -14.71 -8.06 8.94
CA LYS A 11 -14.68 -7.50 10.31
C LYS A 11 -14.12 -8.44 11.37
N MET A 12 -13.87 -9.70 11.03
CA MET A 12 -13.32 -10.66 12.00
C MET A 12 -11.86 -10.34 12.33
N PRO A 13 -11.49 -10.27 13.64
CA PRO A 13 -10.12 -9.92 14.05
C PRO A 13 -9.04 -10.84 13.47
N SER A 14 -9.34 -12.11 13.27
CA SER A 14 -8.41 -13.08 12.67
C SER A 14 -8.08 -12.79 11.20
N ILE A 15 -8.88 -11.97 10.53
CA ILE A 15 -8.68 -11.58 9.15
C ILE A 15 -7.91 -10.27 9.05
N ASN A 16 -8.02 -9.40 10.07
CA ASN A 16 -7.40 -8.08 10.08
C ASN A 16 -5.93 -8.08 10.50
N VAL A 17 -5.44 -9.14 11.14
CA VAL A 17 -4.04 -9.28 11.54
C VAL A 17 -3.55 -10.68 11.19
N SER A 18 -2.59 -10.78 10.30
CA SER A 18 -1.98 -12.06 9.91
C SER A 18 -0.61 -12.21 10.57
N LYS A 19 -0.50 -13.17 11.50
CA LYS A 19 0.76 -13.48 12.19
C LYS A 19 1.62 -14.54 11.48
N HIS A 20 1.00 -15.41 10.66
CA HIS A 20 1.66 -16.60 10.13
C HIS A 20 2.55 -16.41 8.89
N ARG A 21 2.43 -15.27 8.20
CA ARG A 21 3.17 -15.05 6.94
C ARG A 21 4.48 -14.30 7.10
N LEU A 22 4.81 -13.86 8.31
CA LEU A 22 6.04 -13.10 8.59
C LEU A 22 7.23 -13.98 8.96
N ASP A 23 7.01 -15.29 9.21
CA ASP A 23 8.06 -16.24 9.63
C ASP A 23 8.69 -17.00 8.46
N ARG A 24 8.71 -16.44 7.27
CA ARG A 24 9.30 -17.08 6.09
C ARG A 24 10.39 -16.22 5.46
N GLU A 25 11.31 -16.86 4.77
CA GLU A 25 12.31 -16.14 3.96
C GLU A 25 11.65 -15.41 2.79
N PHE A 26 12.12 -14.21 2.52
CA PHE A 26 11.67 -13.41 1.38
C PHE A 26 12.42 -13.80 0.12
N ARG A 27 11.74 -13.77 -1.02
CA ARG A 27 12.30 -14.17 -2.32
C ARG A 27 13.19 -13.10 -2.91
N ASP A 28 12.88 -11.84 -2.66
CA ASP A 28 13.57 -10.69 -3.22
C ASP A 28 13.37 -9.42 -2.39
N ILE A 29 14.04 -8.35 -2.79
CA ILE A 29 14.00 -7.04 -2.14
C ILE A 29 12.57 -6.49 -2.09
N GLU A 30 11.83 -6.59 -3.18
CA GLU A 30 10.46 -6.09 -3.27
C GLU A 30 9.53 -6.77 -2.24
N GLU A 31 9.63 -8.09 -2.12
CA GLU A 31 8.87 -8.84 -1.10
C GLU A 31 9.25 -8.42 0.32
N SER A 32 10.56 -8.24 0.57
CA SER A 32 11.07 -7.77 1.86
C SER A 32 10.50 -6.39 2.23
N VAL A 33 10.50 -5.45 1.31
CA VAL A 33 9.97 -4.10 1.54
C VAL A 33 8.46 -4.12 1.73
N ALA A 34 7.73 -4.87 0.92
CA ALA A 34 6.28 -5.03 1.07
C ALA A 34 5.91 -5.62 2.44
N MET A 35 6.62 -6.66 2.88
CA MET A 35 6.38 -7.29 4.18
C MET A 35 6.76 -6.37 5.33
N SER A 36 7.86 -5.63 5.22
CA SER A 36 8.28 -4.62 6.22
C SER A 36 7.22 -3.54 6.39
N ALA A 37 6.67 -3.03 5.31
CA ALA A 37 5.59 -2.05 5.34
C ALA A 37 4.34 -2.61 6.03
N MET A 38 3.95 -3.84 5.72
CA MET A 38 2.80 -4.48 6.34
C MET A 38 3.03 -4.79 7.82
N TYR A 39 4.25 -5.17 8.20
CA TYR A 39 4.63 -5.32 9.62
C TYR A 39 4.51 -3.98 10.36
N ALA A 40 5.06 -2.91 9.80
CA ALA A 40 4.94 -1.57 10.37
C ALA A 40 3.47 -1.13 10.50
N ALA A 41 2.66 -1.39 9.48
CA ALA A 41 1.22 -1.07 9.48
C ALA A 41 0.46 -1.77 10.62
N ASN A 42 0.85 -2.99 10.96
CA ASN A 42 0.22 -3.78 12.02
C ASN A 42 0.73 -3.45 13.44
N HIS A 43 1.89 -2.81 13.56
CA HIS A 43 2.56 -2.62 14.86
C HIS A 43 2.78 -1.15 15.22
N LEU A 44 2.72 -0.23 14.28
CA LEU A 44 2.76 1.20 14.55
C LEU A 44 1.33 1.75 14.61
N SER A 45 0.92 2.22 15.78
CA SER A 45 -0.39 2.83 15.96
C SER A 45 -0.48 4.20 15.27
N GLY A 46 -1.66 4.56 14.80
CA GLY A 46 -1.91 5.86 14.20
C GLY A 46 -1.61 5.96 12.69
N ILE A 47 -1.26 4.85 12.04
CA ILE A 47 -1.14 4.82 10.58
C ILE A 47 -2.53 4.93 9.95
N ALA A 48 -2.72 5.90 9.07
CA ALA A 48 -3.99 6.12 8.37
C ALA A 48 -4.14 5.27 7.11
N ALA A 49 -3.05 5.07 6.37
CA ALA A 49 -3.07 4.36 5.09
C ALA A 49 -1.68 3.88 4.68
N ILE A 50 -1.66 2.95 3.74
CA ILE A 50 -0.46 2.49 3.05
C ILE A 50 -0.54 2.97 1.61
N ILE A 51 0.54 3.57 1.11
CA ILE A 51 0.65 4.07 -0.26
C ILE A 51 1.75 3.29 -0.97
N THR A 52 1.49 2.80 -2.16
CA THR A 52 2.48 2.13 -2.96
C THR A 52 2.53 2.72 -4.37
N LEU A 53 3.70 3.21 -4.76
CA LEU A 53 3.97 3.64 -6.13
C LEU A 53 4.51 2.43 -6.90
N SER A 54 3.71 1.88 -7.78
CA SER A 54 4.04 0.63 -8.47
C SER A 54 3.78 0.73 -9.97
N HIS A 55 4.73 0.27 -10.76
CA HIS A 55 4.55 0.13 -12.20
C HIS A 55 3.85 -1.19 -12.57
N SER A 56 4.30 -2.29 -11.98
CA SER A 56 3.81 -3.64 -12.32
C SER A 56 2.59 -4.09 -11.51
N GLY A 57 2.32 -3.47 -10.35
CA GLY A 57 1.27 -3.90 -9.43
C GLY A 57 1.67 -5.08 -8.54
N ARG A 58 2.95 -5.49 -8.55
CA ARG A 58 3.42 -6.62 -7.73
C ARG A 58 3.48 -6.27 -6.25
N THR A 59 3.99 -5.10 -5.88
CA THR A 59 4.06 -4.65 -4.49
C THR A 59 2.67 -4.62 -3.82
N PRO A 60 1.64 -3.97 -4.40
CA PRO A 60 0.31 -4.02 -3.80
C PRO A 60 -0.30 -5.41 -3.76
N LEU A 61 0.03 -6.30 -4.72
CA LEU A 61 -0.40 -7.69 -4.66
C LEU A 61 0.19 -8.42 -3.43
N LEU A 62 1.48 -8.26 -3.20
CA LEU A 62 2.16 -8.85 -2.05
C LEU A 62 1.57 -8.33 -0.73
N MET A 63 1.34 -7.02 -0.65
CA MET A 63 0.72 -6.38 0.51
C MET A 63 -0.70 -6.86 0.75
N SER A 64 -1.50 -7.04 -0.30
CA SER A 64 -2.90 -7.48 -0.19
C SER A 64 -3.06 -8.86 0.43
N ARG A 65 -2.01 -9.67 0.42
CA ARG A 65 -1.97 -10.99 1.04
C ARG A 65 -1.76 -10.96 2.55
N ILE A 66 -1.36 -9.80 3.09
CA ILE A 66 -1.18 -9.57 4.52
C ILE A 66 -2.29 -8.65 4.99
N SER A 67 -3.06 -9.09 5.96
CA SER A 67 -4.16 -8.30 6.51
C SER A 67 -3.65 -7.25 7.50
N SER A 68 -4.04 -6.00 7.32
CA SER A 68 -3.69 -4.89 8.23
C SER A 68 -4.89 -4.10 8.72
N GLY A 69 -6.05 -4.26 8.09
CA GLY A 69 -7.23 -3.42 8.34
C GLY A 69 -7.09 -1.98 7.81
N LEU A 70 -5.96 -1.61 7.23
CA LEU A 70 -5.70 -0.29 6.64
C LEU A 70 -5.93 -0.31 5.13
N PRO A 71 -6.40 0.80 4.54
CA PRO A 71 -6.48 0.90 3.09
C PRO A 71 -5.09 0.96 2.46
N ILE A 72 -4.94 0.28 1.33
CA ILE A 72 -3.75 0.30 0.49
C ILE A 72 -4.08 1.06 -0.80
N PHE A 73 -3.42 2.18 -1.04
CA PHE A 73 -3.57 2.95 -2.28
C PHE A 73 -2.45 2.57 -3.24
N ALA A 74 -2.82 1.96 -4.36
CA ALA A 74 -1.88 1.61 -5.42
C ALA A 74 -1.91 2.70 -6.50
N LEU A 75 -0.82 3.45 -6.59
CA LEU A 75 -0.68 4.53 -7.56
C LEU A 75 0.18 4.08 -8.73
N SER A 76 -0.35 4.24 -9.94
CA SER A 76 0.33 3.88 -11.18
C SER A 76 -0.15 4.75 -12.34
N ARG A 77 0.70 4.93 -13.35
CA ARG A 77 0.31 5.52 -14.63
C ARG A 77 -0.21 4.48 -15.62
N VAL A 78 -0.01 3.19 -15.32
CA VAL A 78 -0.37 2.08 -16.21
C VAL A 78 -1.78 1.62 -15.92
N GLN A 79 -2.69 1.86 -16.86
CA GLN A 79 -4.11 1.54 -16.69
C GLN A 79 -4.35 0.03 -16.45
N GLU A 80 -3.64 -0.83 -17.15
CA GLU A 80 -3.73 -2.28 -16.96
C GLU A 80 -3.35 -2.70 -15.52
N THR A 81 -2.33 -2.08 -14.95
CA THR A 81 -1.93 -2.29 -13.55
C THR A 81 -3.03 -1.86 -12.59
N LEU A 82 -3.64 -0.69 -12.83
CA LEU A 82 -4.76 -0.21 -12.01
C LEU A 82 -5.96 -1.16 -12.07
N ASN A 83 -6.28 -1.68 -13.25
CA ASN A 83 -7.36 -2.64 -13.43
C ASN A 83 -7.11 -3.93 -12.64
N ARG A 84 -5.89 -4.44 -12.65
CA ARG A 84 -5.51 -5.60 -11.83
C ARG A 84 -5.58 -5.31 -10.34
N CYS A 85 -5.06 -4.16 -9.91
CA CYS A 85 -5.07 -3.75 -8.50
C CYS A 85 -6.49 -3.60 -7.94
N ALA A 86 -7.47 -3.27 -8.78
CA ALA A 86 -8.87 -3.19 -8.37
C ALA A 86 -9.44 -4.53 -7.86
N LEU A 87 -8.82 -5.64 -8.22
CA LEU A 87 -9.21 -6.99 -7.79
C LEU A 87 -8.51 -7.44 -6.51
N TYR A 88 -7.52 -6.69 -6.03
CA TYR A 88 -6.75 -7.06 -4.84
C TYR A 88 -7.48 -6.62 -3.56
N ARG A 89 -7.49 -7.48 -2.57
CA ARG A 89 -8.14 -7.20 -1.29
C ARG A 89 -7.54 -5.98 -0.59
N GLY A 90 -8.40 -5.03 -0.22
CA GLY A 90 -8.00 -3.82 0.51
C GLY A 90 -7.20 -2.81 -0.30
N VAL A 91 -7.07 -3.02 -1.61
CA VAL A 91 -6.34 -2.14 -2.52
C VAL A 91 -7.29 -1.25 -3.29
N THR A 92 -7.03 0.05 -3.26
CA THR A 92 -7.72 1.06 -4.09
C THR A 92 -6.73 1.57 -5.13
N PRO A 93 -6.96 1.31 -6.42
CA PRO A 93 -6.12 1.83 -7.48
C PRO A 93 -6.39 3.33 -7.71
N VAL A 94 -5.32 4.10 -7.90
CA VAL A 94 -5.40 5.53 -8.20
C VAL A 94 -4.45 5.86 -9.34
N HIS A 95 -4.96 6.50 -10.40
CA HIS A 95 -4.11 6.96 -11.50
C HIS A 95 -3.17 8.07 -11.03
N PHE A 96 -1.89 7.93 -11.32
CA PHE A 96 -0.85 8.88 -10.93
C PHE A 96 0.22 8.99 -12.02
N ASP A 97 0.33 10.15 -12.65
CA ASP A 97 1.29 10.44 -13.73
C ASP A 97 2.62 11.02 -13.24
N GLY A 98 2.74 11.31 -11.94
CA GLY A 98 3.93 11.88 -11.36
C GLY A 98 5.12 10.93 -11.38
N GLU A 99 6.29 11.48 -11.11
CA GLU A 99 7.51 10.70 -10.97
C GLU A 99 7.43 9.78 -9.75
N SER A 100 7.67 8.48 -9.94
CA SER A 100 7.43 7.47 -8.90
C SER A 100 8.66 7.11 -8.06
N ARG A 101 9.83 7.71 -8.33
CA ARG A 101 11.11 7.29 -7.74
C ARG A 101 11.78 8.32 -6.86
N SER A 102 11.26 9.54 -6.79
CA SER A 102 11.84 10.63 -6.01
C SER A 102 11.01 10.99 -4.78
N SER A 103 11.60 11.77 -3.88
CA SER A 103 10.88 12.36 -2.75
C SER A 103 9.81 13.35 -3.20
N ALA A 104 10.04 14.06 -4.30
CA ALA A 104 9.06 14.96 -4.90
C ALA A 104 7.85 14.17 -5.41
N GLY A 105 8.06 13.04 -6.04
CA GLY A 105 7.01 12.13 -6.47
C GLY A 105 6.19 11.58 -5.29
N ALA A 106 6.84 11.23 -4.20
CA ALA A 106 6.17 10.78 -2.98
C ALA A 106 5.25 11.88 -2.42
N LYS A 107 5.71 13.12 -2.35
CA LYS A 107 4.90 14.28 -1.92
C LYS A 107 3.73 14.53 -2.86
N ALA A 108 3.95 14.47 -4.17
CA ALA A 108 2.91 14.64 -5.17
C ALA A 108 1.81 13.56 -5.05
N ALA A 109 2.20 12.31 -4.79
CA ALA A 109 1.27 11.22 -4.56
C ALA A 109 0.40 11.44 -3.31
N ILE A 110 1.01 11.86 -2.22
CA ILE A 110 0.30 12.20 -0.97
C ILE A 110 -0.68 13.36 -1.22
N ASN A 111 -0.25 14.41 -1.91
CA ASN A 111 -1.11 15.56 -2.24
C ASN A 111 -2.30 15.15 -3.11
N LEU A 112 -2.10 14.27 -4.09
CA LEU A 112 -3.18 13.74 -4.90
C LEU A 112 -4.23 13.00 -4.06
N LEU A 113 -3.80 12.16 -3.14
CA LEU A 113 -4.71 11.43 -2.25
C LEU A 113 -5.43 12.37 -1.28
N LYS A 114 -4.77 13.42 -0.83
CA LYS A 114 -5.38 14.47 -0.02
C LYS A 114 -6.45 15.24 -0.79
N GLU A 115 -6.17 15.63 -2.03
CA GLU A 115 -7.14 16.28 -2.93
C GLU A 115 -8.36 15.41 -3.21
N LYS A 116 -8.18 14.10 -3.33
CA LYS A 116 -9.28 13.14 -3.51
C LYS A 116 -10.08 12.87 -2.23
N GLY A 117 -9.67 13.40 -1.09
CA GLY A 117 -10.36 13.23 0.19
C GLY A 117 -10.02 11.95 0.94
N TYR A 118 -9.01 11.19 0.51
CA TYR A 118 -8.58 9.97 1.20
C TYR A 118 -7.70 10.24 2.42
N LEU A 119 -6.97 11.34 2.41
CA LEU A 119 -6.05 11.75 3.48
C LEU A 119 -6.35 13.16 3.95
N VAL A 120 -6.02 13.43 5.20
CA VAL A 120 -6.08 14.77 5.80
C VAL A 120 -4.74 15.17 6.40
N SER A 121 -4.49 16.45 6.55
CA SER A 121 -3.26 16.95 7.21
C SER A 121 -3.12 16.36 8.61
N GLY A 122 -1.92 15.92 8.94
CA GLY A 122 -1.62 15.27 10.20
C GLY A 122 -1.68 13.75 10.17
N ASP A 123 -2.27 13.15 9.12
CA ASP A 123 -2.24 11.69 8.96
C ASP A 123 -0.81 11.18 8.80
N VAL A 124 -0.54 10.02 9.38
CA VAL A 124 0.71 9.29 9.19
C VAL A 124 0.48 8.16 8.22
N VAL A 125 1.31 8.07 7.19
CA VAL A 125 1.18 7.06 6.13
C VAL A 125 2.49 6.31 5.94
N LEU A 126 2.39 5.07 5.50
CA LEU A 126 3.51 4.28 5.01
C LEU A 126 3.53 4.36 3.48
N LEU A 127 4.68 4.69 2.91
CA LEU A 127 4.84 4.80 1.46
C LEU A 127 5.96 3.90 0.99
N THR A 128 5.68 3.08 -0.01
CA THR A 128 6.67 2.24 -0.68
C THR A 128 6.86 2.68 -2.13
N GLN A 129 8.10 2.72 -2.56
CA GLN A 129 8.48 3.10 -3.92
C GLN A 129 9.82 2.48 -4.31
N GLY A 130 10.14 2.45 -5.59
CA GLY A 130 11.50 2.24 -6.08
C GLY A 130 12.26 3.56 -6.07
N ASP A 131 13.57 3.51 -5.85
CA ASP A 131 14.45 4.65 -6.10
C ASP A 131 15.06 4.56 -7.52
N GLU A 132 15.93 5.53 -7.85
CA GLU A 132 16.56 5.59 -9.17
C GLU A 132 17.57 4.45 -9.43
N SER A 133 18.08 3.81 -8.36
CA SER A 133 19.11 2.78 -8.44
C SER A 133 18.58 1.40 -8.80
N GLU A 134 17.34 1.11 -8.45
CA GLU A 134 16.71 -0.21 -8.62
C GLU A 134 15.48 -0.11 -9.52
N GLY A 135 15.26 -1.13 -10.33
CA GLY A 135 14.07 -1.22 -11.19
C GLY A 135 12.78 -1.62 -10.46
N THR A 136 12.87 -1.92 -9.17
CA THR A 136 11.79 -2.46 -8.35
C THR A 136 11.60 -1.65 -7.06
N THR A 137 10.53 -1.91 -6.32
CA THR A 137 10.30 -1.29 -5.01
C THR A 137 11.38 -1.72 -4.01
N ASN A 138 12.13 -0.76 -3.50
CA ASN A 138 13.23 -0.99 -2.55
C ASN A 138 13.23 -0.05 -1.34
N VAL A 139 12.28 0.88 -1.26
CA VAL A 139 12.19 1.88 -0.20
C VAL A 139 10.82 1.84 0.47
N CYS A 140 10.83 1.84 1.81
CA CYS A 140 9.64 2.09 2.63
C CYS A 140 9.90 3.31 3.51
N ARG A 141 8.98 4.26 3.52
CA ARG A 141 9.03 5.49 4.32
C ARG A 141 7.79 5.65 5.17
N THR A 142 7.96 6.16 6.37
CA THR A 142 6.86 6.66 7.20
C THR A 142 6.83 8.17 7.05
N LEU A 143 5.72 8.72 6.61
CA LEU A 143 5.55 10.14 6.32
C LEU A 143 4.31 10.69 7.01
N THR A 144 4.39 11.96 7.40
CA THR A 144 3.23 12.73 7.89
C THR A 144 2.69 13.59 6.76
N VAL A 145 1.39 13.59 6.58
CA VAL A 145 0.69 14.42 5.59
C VAL A 145 0.67 15.87 6.08
N GLU A 146 1.25 16.77 5.27
CA GLU A 146 1.29 18.22 5.56
C GLU A 146 -0.04 18.93 5.24
#